data_815db4c01310ab6abf9864dce3631fa9
#
_entry.id   815db4c01310ab6abf9864dce3631fa9
#
_cell.length_a   1.000
_cell.length_b   1.000
_cell.length_c   1.000
_cell.angle_alpha   90.00
_cell.angle_beta   90.00
_cell.angle_gamma   90.00
#
_symmetry.space_group_name_H-M   'P 1'
#
loop_
_entity.id
_entity.type
_entity.pdbx_description
1 polymer ?
#
loop_
_entity_poly.entity_id
_entity_poly.type
_entity_poly.pdbx_seq_one_letter_code
_entity_poly.pdbx_strand_id
1 'polypeptide(L)'
;MRVVNITSPDVNNGEGFRTTLWVAGCNHHCRGCHNPETWEYKQGKTLRDVRNDLYDKLDKSYIRGLTLSGGDPLDQSKVSLIELYLLLKRIRKKFPNKNIWIYSGYTYEEILKDKFKKLVLSQCDVLVDGPYRYALRDTSLAFRGSSNQRIIYLKHE
;
A
#
# COMPACT_ATOMS: atom_id res chain seq x y z
N MET A 1 11.63 -6.95 -1.39
CA MET A 1 10.29 -6.83 -0.76
C MET A 1 9.56 -8.14 -0.85
N ARG A 2 8.90 -8.53 0.20
CA ARG A 2 8.12 -9.76 0.24
C ARG A 2 6.63 -9.46 0.37
N VAL A 3 5.81 -10.38 -0.13
CA VAL A 3 4.37 -10.27 -0.22
C VAL A 3 3.73 -11.44 0.52
N VAL A 4 2.83 -11.16 1.44
CA VAL A 4 2.15 -12.20 2.23
C VAL A 4 0.86 -12.66 1.56
N ASN A 5 0.19 -11.80 0.81
CA ASN A 5 -1.07 -12.15 0.16
C ASN A 5 -1.42 -11.16 -0.95
N ILE A 6 -2.30 -11.58 -1.85
CA ILE A 6 -3.00 -10.72 -2.81
C ILE A 6 -4.48 -11.04 -2.70
N THR A 7 -5.30 -10.05 -2.39
CA THR A 7 -6.76 -10.20 -2.35
C THR A 7 -7.40 -9.47 -3.51
N SER A 8 -8.36 -10.11 -4.19
CA SER A 8 -9.04 -9.53 -5.34
C SER A 8 -10.35 -10.29 -5.62
N PRO A 9 -11.51 -9.61 -5.74
CA PRO A 9 -11.67 -8.18 -5.49
C PRO A 9 -11.73 -7.85 -3.99
N ASP A 10 -11.25 -6.67 -3.65
CA ASP A 10 -11.27 -6.13 -2.29
C ASP A 10 -12.05 -4.80 -2.31
N VAL A 11 -12.96 -4.60 -1.37
CA VAL A 11 -13.79 -3.39 -1.27
C VAL A 11 -13.49 -2.57 -0.02
N ASN A 12 -12.59 -3.04 0.84
CA ASN A 12 -12.34 -2.43 2.16
C ASN A 12 -11.13 -1.49 2.19
N ASN A 13 -10.29 -1.52 1.16
CA ASN A 13 -9.01 -0.82 1.15
C ASN A 13 -8.91 0.16 -0.02
N GLY A 14 -9.85 1.06 -0.11
CA GLY A 14 -9.93 2.07 -1.15
C GLY A 14 -11.23 2.02 -1.93
N GLU A 15 -11.44 2.99 -2.80
CA GLU A 15 -12.68 3.13 -3.55
C GLU A 15 -12.81 2.08 -4.66
N GLY A 16 -14.00 1.51 -4.78
CA GLY A 16 -14.35 0.53 -5.81
C GLY A 16 -13.79 -0.87 -5.53
N PHE A 17 -13.93 -1.75 -6.52
CA PHE A 17 -13.31 -3.08 -6.46
C PHE A 17 -11.83 -2.96 -6.76
N ARG A 18 -10.99 -3.51 -5.89
CA ARG A 18 -9.56 -3.33 -5.97
C ARG A 18 -8.81 -4.66 -5.86
N THR A 19 -7.59 -4.67 -6.36
CA THR A 19 -6.62 -5.72 -6.06
C THR A 19 -5.68 -5.17 -5.01
N THR A 20 -5.60 -5.84 -3.86
CA THR A 20 -4.74 -5.41 -2.76
C THR A 20 -3.53 -6.32 -2.63
N LEU A 21 -2.35 -5.72 -2.68
CA LEU A 21 -1.07 -6.38 -2.45
C LEU A 21 -0.69 -6.16 -0.98
N TRP A 22 -0.61 -7.26 -0.22
CA TRP A 22 -0.27 -7.23 1.20
C TRP A 22 1.20 -7.52 1.38
N VAL A 23 1.99 -6.50 1.69
CA VAL A 23 3.44 -6.65 1.87
C VAL A 23 3.81 -7.10 3.27
N ALA A 24 4.94 -7.80 3.40
CA ALA A 24 5.54 -8.17 4.68
C ALA A 24 6.45 -7.06 5.17
N GLY A 25 6.44 -6.85 6.50
CA GLY A 25 7.38 -5.98 7.17
C GLY A 25 6.81 -4.66 7.65
N CYS A 26 6.92 -4.42 8.95
CA CYS A 26 6.54 -3.15 9.56
C CYS A 26 7.19 -3.04 10.94
N ASN A 27 7.91 -1.95 11.19
CA ASN A 27 8.55 -1.67 12.47
C ASN A 27 7.73 -0.72 13.36
N HIS A 28 6.58 -0.24 12.89
CA HIS A 28 5.75 0.67 13.69
C HIS A 28 5.17 0.02 14.93
N HIS A 29 4.78 -1.27 14.82
CA HIS A 29 4.23 -2.08 15.92
C HIS A 29 3.11 -1.35 16.67
N CYS A 30 2.17 -0.76 15.93
CA CYS A 30 1.06 0.00 16.52
C CYS A 30 0.21 -0.88 17.44
N ARG A 31 -0.12 -0.35 18.62
CA ARG A 31 -1.03 -1.03 19.54
C ARG A 31 -2.38 -1.25 18.85
N GLY A 32 -2.87 -2.49 18.90
CA GLY A 32 -4.14 -2.86 18.30
C GLY A 32 -4.12 -2.95 16.79
N CYS A 33 -2.93 -3.03 16.17
CA CYS A 33 -2.80 -3.22 14.73
C CYS A 33 -3.67 -4.38 14.23
N HIS A 34 -4.36 -4.17 13.10
CA HIS A 34 -5.26 -5.19 12.53
C HIS A 34 -4.51 -6.35 11.87
N ASN A 35 -3.23 -6.15 11.49
CA ASN A 35 -2.44 -7.13 10.75
C ASN A 35 -1.07 -7.38 11.39
N PRO A 36 -0.99 -7.71 12.71
CA PRO A 36 0.30 -7.89 13.36
C PRO A 36 1.11 -9.06 12.78
N GLU A 37 0.46 -10.01 12.15
CA GLU A 37 1.11 -11.13 11.45
C GLU A 37 1.96 -10.66 10.26
N THR A 38 1.75 -9.46 9.75
CA THR A 38 2.54 -8.90 8.65
C THR A 38 3.81 -8.19 9.09
N TRP A 39 4.07 -8.05 10.39
CA TRP A 39 5.24 -7.29 10.88
C TRP A 39 6.58 -7.91 10.51
N GLU A 40 6.65 -9.24 10.40
CA GLU A 40 7.90 -9.94 10.06
C GLU A 40 8.24 -9.77 8.57
N TYR A 41 9.47 -9.31 8.29
CA TYR A 41 9.93 -9.04 6.92
C TYR A 41 10.26 -10.31 6.12
N LYS A 42 10.65 -11.38 6.79
CA LYS A 42 11.15 -12.60 6.13
C LYS A 42 10.07 -13.65 5.92
N GLN A 43 8.93 -13.21 5.39
CA GLN A 43 7.82 -14.13 5.13
C GLN A 43 7.23 -13.87 3.75
N GLY A 44 6.47 -14.82 3.26
CA GLY A 44 5.76 -14.71 1.99
C GLY A 44 6.68 -14.92 0.78
N LYS A 45 6.22 -14.45 -0.37
CA LYS A 45 6.89 -14.59 -1.66
C LYS A 45 7.53 -13.26 -2.08
N THR A 46 8.47 -13.32 -3.02
CA THR A 46 9.05 -12.09 -3.58
C THR A 46 8.07 -11.38 -4.50
N LEU A 47 8.28 -10.08 -4.75
CA LEU A 47 7.50 -9.34 -5.75
C LEU A 47 7.59 -9.99 -7.12
N ARG A 48 8.77 -10.47 -7.49
CA ARG A 48 9.01 -11.13 -8.76
C ARG A 48 8.14 -12.39 -8.93
N ASP A 49 8.00 -13.17 -7.86
CA ASP A 49 7.23 -14.42 -7.90
C ASP A 49 5.73 -14.18 -8.05
N VAL A 50 5.21 -13.08 -7.53
CA VAL A 50 3.77 -12.78 -7.55
C VAL A 50 3.36 -11.82 -8.66
N ARG A 51 4.31 -11.27 -9.40
CA ARG A 51 4.05 -10.20 -10.38
C ARG A 51 3.02 -10.61 -11.44
N ASN A 52 3.15 -11.79 -12.02
CA ASN A 52 2.23 -12.23 -13.07
C ASN A 52 0.82 -12.43 -12.53
N ASP A 53 0.69 -13.02 -11.34
CA ASP A 53 -0.61 -13.17 -10.67
C ASP A 53 -1.24 -11.81 -10.37
N LEU A 54 -0.43 -10.87 -9.94
CA LEU A 54 -0.88 -9.49 -9.70
C LEU A 54 -1.41 -8.85 -10.98
N TYR A 55 -0.69 -8.99 -12.10
CA TYR A 55 -1.12 -8.46 -13.40
C TYR A 55 -2.43 -9.07 -13.83
N ASP A 56 -2.58 -10.40 -13.71
CA ASP A 56 -3.80 -11.10 -14.07
C ASP A 56 -5.00 -10.60 -13.28
N LYS A 57 -4.81 -10.35 -11.98
CA LYS A 57 -5.88 -9.83 -11.11
C LYS A 57 -6.22 -8.37 -11.42
N LEU A 58 -5.24 -7.56 -11.76
CA LEU A 58 -5.46 -6.17 -12.15
C LEU A 58 -6.16 -6.05 -13.51
N ASP A 59 -5.97 -7.03 -14.39
CA ASP A 59 -6.49 -7.00 -15.76
C ASP A 59 -7.95 -7.46 -15.84
N LYS A 60 -8.75 -7.12 -14.87
CA LYS A 60 -10.20 -7.37 -14.88
C LYS A 60 -10.92 -6.04 -15.03
N SER A 61 -11.93 -6.01 -15.90
CA SER A 61 -12.65 -4.75 -16.21
C SER A 61 -13.28 -4.11 -14.99
N TYR A 62 -13.71 -4.92 -14.01
CA TYR A 62 -14.36 -4.44 -12.78
C TYR A 62 -13.35 -3.97 -11.71
N ILE A 63 -12.06 -4.23 -11.87
CA ILE A 63 -11.03 -3.79 -10.92
C ILE A 63 -10.66 -2.35 -11.21
N ARG A 64 -10.86 -1.47 -10.23
CA ARG A 64 -10.59 -0.04 -10.35
C ARG A 64 -9.13 0.31 -10.20
N GLY A 65 -8.39 -0.45 -9.43
CA GLY A 65 -6.98 -0.19 -9.22
C GLY A 65 -6.30 -1.11 -8.23
N LEU A 66 -5.07 -0.75 -7.91
CA LEU A 66 -4.19 -1.44 -6.97
C LEU A 66 -4.19 -0.71 -5.63
N THR A 67 -4.23 -1.48 -4.55
CA THR A 67 -3.94 -0.98 -3.20
C THR A 67 -2.71 -1.68 -2.64
N LEU A 68 -1.80 -0.91 -2.07
CA LEU A 68 -0.62 -1.41 -1.36
C LEU A 68 -0.87 -1.27 0.13
N SER A 69 -0.83 -2.38 0.85
CA SER A 69 -1.12 -2.44 2.29
C SER A 69 -0.34 -3.58 2.93
N GLY A 70 -0.75 -4.04 4.10
CA GLY A 70 -0.19 -5.19 4.79
C GLY A 70 0.51 -4.81 6.06
N GLY A 71 1.83 -5.03 6.13
CA GLY A 71 2.79 -4.34 6.96
C GLY A 71 2.85 -2.88 6.52
N ASP A 72 4.01 -2.36 6.25
CA ASP A 72 4.10 -1.00 5.70
C ASP A 72 4.91 -1.01 4.41
N PRO A 73 4.26 -0.70 3.25
CA PRO A 73 4.95 -0.66 1.96
C PRO A 73 6.10 0.35 1.91
N LEU A 74 6.11 1.35 2.78
CA LEU A 74 7.16 2.37 2.83
C LEU A 74 8.19 2.14 3.93
N ASP A 75 7.92 1.25 4.90
CA ASP A 75 8.87 0.89 5.94
C ASP A 75 9.73 -0.29 5.48
N GLN A 76 10.49 -0.07 4.43
CA GLN A 76 11.26 -1.08 3.70
C GLN A 76 12.68 -0.58 3.45
N SER A 77 13.58 -1.50 3.09
CA SER A 77 14.94 -1.14 2.68
C SER A 77 14.93 -0.30 1.40
N LYS A 78 16.02 0.43 1.16
CA LYS A 78 16.20 1.22 -0.07
C LYS A 78 16.03 0.36 -1.32
N VAL A 79 16.62 -0.84 -1.32
CA VAL A 79 16.52 -1.78 -2.45
C VAL A 79 15.07 -2.20 -2.68
N SER A 80 14.33 -2.52 -1.62
CA SER A 80 12.92 -2.88 -1.70
C SER A 80 12.06 -1.72 -2.20
N LEU A 81 12.34 -0.50 -1.77
CA LEU A 81 11.59 0.68 -2.24
C LEU A 81 11.84 0.93 -3.73
N ILE A 82 13.06 0.76 -4.20
CA ILE A 82 13.37 0.87 -5.63
C ILE A 82 12.64 -0.21 -6.43
N GLU A 83 12.66 -1.44 -5.92
CA GLU A 83 11.96 -2.56 -6.54
C GLU A 83 10.45 -2.28 -6.68
N LEU A 84 9.84 -1.78 -5.61
CA LEU A 84 8.43 -1.39 -5.62
C LEU A 84 8.17 -0.26 -6.62
N TYR A 85 9.00 0.78 -6.60
CA TYR A 85 8.90 1.89 -7.55
C TYR A 85 8.89 1.41 -9.00
N LEU A 86 9.82 0.53 -9.34
CA LEU A 86 9.90 0.00 -10.71
C LEU A 86 8.65 -0.83 -11.09
N LEU A 87 8.14 -1.61 -10.15
CA LEU A 87 6.89 -2.36 -10.36
C LEU A 87 5.72 -1.40 -10.61
N LEU A 88 5.58 -0.35 -9.81
CA LEU A 88 4.49 0.61 -9.95
C LEU A 88 4.57 1.35 -11.29
N LYS A 89 5.77 1.70 -11.74
CA LYS A 89 5.96 2.29 -13.08
C LYS A 89 5.45 1.37 -14.19
N ARG A 90 5.77 0.09 -14.09
CA ARG A 90 5.29 -0.92 -15.05
C ARG A 90 3.78 -1.05 -15.03
N ILE A 91 3.18 -1.04 -13.84
CA ILE A 91 1.73 -1.13 -13.68
C ILE A 91 1.04 0.09 -14.28
N ARG A 92 1.56 1.29 -14.04
CA ARG A 92 0.98 2.50 -14.63
C ARG A 92 1.04 2.50 -16.15
N LYS A 93 2.11 1.96 -16.72
CA LYS A 93 2.26 1.84 -18.17
C LYS A 93 1.33 0.79 -18.76
N LYS A 94 1.22 -0.36 -18.08
CA LYS A 94 0.42 -1.50 -18.54
C LYS A 94 -1.08 -1.28 -18.32
N PHE A 95 -1.45 -0.60 -17.26
CA PHE A 95 -2.84 -0.36 -16.85
C PHE A 95 -3.08 1.14 -16.60
N PRO A 96 -3.04 1.98 -17.63
CA PRO A 96 -3.08 3.44 -17.46
C PRO A 96 -4.38 3.96 -16.84
N ASN A 97 -5.46 3.17 -16.88
CA ASN A 97 -6.76 3.55 -16.32
C ASN A 97 -6.99 3.05 -14.88
N LYS A 98 -6.01 2.36 -14.30
CA LYS A 98 -6.08 1.86 -12.94
C LYS A 98 -5.36 2.81 -12.01
N ASN A 99 -5.99 3.20 -10.90
CA ASN A 99 -5.34 4.04 -9.91
C ASN A 99 -4.60 3.21 -8.85
N ILE A 100 -3.74 3.87 -8.08
CA ILE A 100 -2.91 3.22 -7.05
C ILE A 100 -3.11 3.92 -5.72
N TRP A 101 -3.57 3.16 -4.72
CA TRP A 101 -3.67 3.57 -3.32
C TRP A 101 -2.53 2.95 -2.53
N ILE A 102 -2.01 3.69 -1.56
CA ILE A 102 -0.97 3.20 -0.66
C ILE A 102 -1.30 3.58 0.78
N TYR A 103 -1.14 2.61 1.68
CA TYR A 103 -1.26 2.78 3.13
C TYR A 103 0.14 2.85 3.74
N SER A 104 0.36 3.76 4.68
CA SER A 104 1.60 3.82 5.43
C SER A 104 1.36 4.37 6.84
N GLY A 105 2.13 3.87 7.81
CA GLY A 105 2.17 4.42 9.15
C GLY A 105 2.96 5.73 9.23
N TYR A 106 3.74 6.06 8.22
CA TYR A 106 4.39 7.37 8.11
C TYR A 106 3.38 8.43 7.71
N THR A 107 3.56 9.65 8.23
CA THR A 107 2.78 10.79 7.75
C THR A 107 3.28 11.24 6.38
N TYR A 108 2.45 11.95 5.64
CA TYR A 108 2.82 12.54 4.35
C TYR A 108 4.08 13.40 4.47
N GLU A 109 4.14 14.21 5.53
CA GLU A 109 5.28 15.10 5.79
C GLU A 109 6.57 14.31 6.02
N GLU A 110 6.50 13.20 6.76
CA GLU A 110 7.65 12.31 6.96
C GLU A 110 8.11 11.66 5.65
N ILE A 111 7.15 11.21 4.83
CA ILE A 111 7.44 10.57 3.54
C ILE A 111 8.19 11.54 2.62
N LEU A 112 7.79 12.82 2.59
CA LEU A 112 8.43 13.82 1.73
C LEU A 112 9.89 14.11 2.11
N LYS A 113 10.29 13.77 3.33
CA LYS A 113 11.68 13.94 3.79
C LYS A 113 12.59 12.79 3.41
N ASP A 114 12.05 11.70 2.91
CA ASP A 114 12.82 10.51 2.52
C ASP A 114 12.77 10.34 1.00
N LYS A 115 13.95 10.39 0.38
CA LYS A 115 14.09 10.34 -1.08
C LYS A 115 13.43 9.09 -1.69
N PHE A 116 13.62 7.92 -1.08
CA PHE A 116 13.14 6.65 -1.63
C PHE A 116 11.65 6.44 -1.37
N LYS A 117 11.16 6.82 -0.20
CA LYS A 117 9.72 6.80 0.09
C LYS A 117 8.96 7.76 -0.84
N LYS A 118 9.50 8.96 -1.03
CA LYS A 118 8.93 9.95 -1.94
C LYS A 118 8.89 9.43 -3.38
N LEU A 119 9.91 8.69 -3.80
CA LEU A 119 9.98 8.11 -5.13
C LEU A 119 8.82 7.12 -5.36
N VAL A 120 8.57 6.23 -4.39
CA VAL A 120 7.42 5.30 -4.46
C VAL A 120 6.11 6.08 -4.50
N LEU A 121 5.96 7.08 -3.63
CA LEU A 121 4.74 7.89 -3.55
C LEU A 121 4.45 8.61 -4.86
N SER A 122 5.48 8.98 -5.63
CA SER A 122 5.32 9.64 -6.93
C SER A 122 4.52 8.82 -7.94
N GLN A 123 4.40 7.52 -7.73
CA GLN A 123 3.65 6.62 -8.59
C GLN A 123 2.25 6.29 -8.05
N CYS A 124 1.87 6.88 -6.92
CA CYS A 124 0.59 6.62 -6.28
C CYS A 124 -0.38 7.77 -6.48
N ASP A 125 -1.67 7.46 -6.44
CA ASP A 125 -2.73 8.46 -6.64
C ASP A 125 -3.37 8.87 -5.31
N VAL A 126 -3.41 7.97 -4.32
CA VAL A 126 -4.00 8.23 -3.01
C VAL A 126 -3.12 7.62 -1.92
N LEU A 127 -2.84 8.41 -0.89
CA LEU A 127 -2.12 7.98 0.31
C LEU A 127 -3.08 7.98 1.50
N VAL A 128 -3.14 6.87 2.22
CA VAL A 128 -3.75 6.83 3.55
C VAL A 128 -2.59 6.82 4.55
N ASP A 129 -2.40 7.93 5.26
CA ASP A 129 -1.20 8.19 6.04
C ASP A 129 -1.41 8.17 7.54
N GLY A 130 -0.31 7.99 8.25
CA GLY A 130 -0.24 8.12 9.70
C GLY A 130 -0.38 6.80 10.44
N PRO A 131 0.18 6.73 11.66
CA PRO A 131 0.15 5.51 12.44
C PRO A 131 -1.28 5.20 12.92
N TYR A 132 -1.61 3.91 13.00
CA TYR A 132 -2.85 3.50 13.66
C TYR A 132 -2.75 3.79 15.16
N ARG A 133 -3.70 4.57 15.67
CA ARG A 133 -3.79 4.90 17.11
C ARG A 133 -5.03 4.26 17.71
N TYR A 134 -4.81 3.28 18.56
CA TYR A 134 -5.89 2.55 19.23
C TYR A 134 -6.86 3.47 19.98
N ALA A 135 -6.35 4.50 20.64
CA ALA A 135 -7.16 5.47 21.37
C ALA A 135 -8.11 6.30 20.46
N LEU A 136 -7.79 6.38 19.18
CA LEU A 136 -8.56 7.14 18.17
C LEU A 136 -9.26 6.22 17.17
N ARG A 137 -9.36 4.91 17.50
CA ARG A 137 -10.01 3.94 16.62
C ARG A 137 -11.48 4.33 16.39
N ASP A 138 -11.92 4.16 15.14
CA ASP A 138 -13.29 4.47 14.76
C ASP A 138 -13.65 3.58 13.56
N THR A 139 -14.52 2.60 13.80
CA THR A 139 -14.94 1.65 12.77
C THR A 139 -15.93 2.24 11.77
N SER A 140 -16.45 3.45 12.03
CA SER A 140 -17.33 4.15 11.11
C SER A 140 -16.57 4.88 9.98
N LEU A 141 -15.25 5.03 10.10
CA LEU A 141 -14.43 5.71 9.11
C LEU A 141 -14.24 4.85 7.87
N ALA A 142 -14.39 5.46 6.69
CA ALA A 142 -14.08 4.81 5.42
C ALA A 142 -12.56 4.66 5.27
N PHE A 143 -12.10 3.45 4.99
CA PHE A 143 -10.73 3.11 4.58
C PHE A 143 -9.62 3.44 5.59
N ARG A 144 -9.97 3.83 6.82
CA ARG A 144 -9.04 4.19 7.89
C ARG A 144 -9.40 3.47 9.17
N GLY A 145 -8.40 3.20 10.00
CA GLY A 145 -8.63 2.54 11.29
C GLY A 145 -8.79 3.51 12.45
N SER A 146 -8.23 4.72 12.36
CA SER A 146 -8.26 5.73 13.42
C SER A 146 -8.41 7.14 12.85
N SER A 147 -8.97 8.05 13.64
CA SER A 147 -9.34 9.39 13.16
C SER A 147 -8.15 10.29 12.84
N ASN A 148 -6.95 9.99 13.34
CA ASN A 148 -5.73 10.72 13.01
C ASN A 148 -5.20 10.44 11.61
N GLN A 149 -5.60 9.31 11.01
CA GLN A 149 -5.19 8.95 9.65
C GLN A 149 -5.94 9.79 8.63
N ARG A 150 -5.25 10.13 7.53
CA ARG A 150 -5.80 10.98 6.48
C ARG A 150 -5.87 10.23 5.17
N ILE A 151 -6.88 10.52 4.36
CA ILE A 151 -6.95 10.08 2.95
C ILE A 151 -6.52 11.28 2.12
N ILE A 152 -5.35 11.19 1.50
CA ILE A 152 -4.75 12.29 0.73
C ILE A 152 -4.75 11.93 -0.74
N TYR A 153 -5.48 12.71 -1.53
CA TYR A 153 -5.49 12.58 -2.98
C TYR A 153 -4.29 13.34 -3.54
N LEU A 154 -3.35 12.59 -4.14
CA LEU A 154 -2.09 13.14 -4.60
C LEU A 154 -2.25 13.75 -5.99
N LYS A 155 -1.64 14.92 -6.19
CA LYS A 155 -1.59 15.57 -7.50
C LYS A 155 -0.18 15.45 -8.04
N HIS A 156 -0.08 14.94 -9.26
CA HIS A 156 1.19 14.84 -9.97
C HIS A 156 1.18 15.81 -11.13
N GLU A 157 2.19 16.66 -11.14
CA GLU A 157 2.43 17.60 -12.25
C GLU A 157 3.33 16.98 -13.31
#